data_8bcb609f9f2e96d033fe865e0cfe25fd
#
_entry.id   8bcb609f9f2e96d033fe865e0cfe25fd
#
_cell.length_a   1.000
_cell.length_b   1.000
_cell.length_c   1.000
_cell.angle_alpha   90.00
_cell.angle_beta   90.00
_cell.angle_gamma   90.00
#
_symmetry.space_group_name_H-M   'P 1'
#
loop_
_entity.id
_entity.type
_entity.pdbx_description
1 polymer ?
#
loop_
_entity_poly.entity_id
_entity_poly.type
_entity_poly.pdbx_seq_one_letter_code
_entity_poly.pdbx_strand_id
1 'polypeptide(L)' 'MEKAVADLKEALRERLAIIQDEQSRRDVDTHLARLRAVSEKIEKLQAALPRAIDPQLAHYLQRKSYDKALEFLENV' A
#
# COMPACT_ATOMS: atom_id res chain seq x y z
N MET A 1 -2.72 -3.06 -17.35
CA MET A 1 -2.96 -2.41 -16.05
C MET A 1 -2.39 -1.01 -16.10
N GLU A 2 -3.11 -0.07 -15.55
CA GLU A 2 -2.64 1.31 -15.52
C GLU A 2 -1.43 1.47 -14.61
N LYS A 3 -0.51 2.35 -15.00
CA LYS A 3 0.73 2.56 -14.25
C LYS A 3 0.49 2.97 -12.80
N ALA A 4 -0.48 3.87 -12.55
CA ALA A 4 -0.79 4.32 -11.21
C ALA A 4 -1.24 3.16 -10.31
N VAL A 5 -2.02 2.23 -10.84
CA VAL A 5 -2.49 1.04 -10.12
C VAL A 5 -1.33 0.09 -9.88
N ALA A 6 -0.45 -0.10 -10.86
CA ALA A 6 0.72 -0.96 -10.71
C ALA A 6 1.68 -0.40 -9.65
N ASP A 7 1.89 0.91 -9.64
CA ASP A 7 2.74 1.56 -8.64
C ASP A 7 2.16 1.41 -7.24
N LEU A 8 0.83 1.56 -7.11
CA LEU A 8 0.14 1.36 -5.85
C LEU A 8 0.30 -0.08 -5.34
N LYS A 9 0.14 -1.05 -6.23
CA LYS A 9 0.31 -2.47 -5.89
C LYS A 9 1.71 -2.74 -5.34
N GLU A 10 2.73 -2.17 -5.97
CA GLU A 10 4.11 -2.32 -5.51
C GLU A 10 4.34 -1.67 -4.14
N ALA A 11 3.78 -0.50 -3.91
CA ALA A 11 3.88 0.18 -2.61
C ALA A 11 3.19 -0.63 -1.51
N LEU A 12 2.06 -1.25 -1.81
CA LEU A 12 1.36 -2.13 -0.87
C LEU A 12 2.18 -3.37 -0.54
N ARG A 13 2.84 -3.95 -1.54
CA ARG A 13 3.75 -5.09 -1.32
C ARG A 13 4.94 -4.70 -0.46
N GLU A 14 5.50 -3.53 -0.70
CA GLU A 14 6.61 -2.99 0.09
C GLU A 14 6.20 -2.84 1.56
N ARG A 15 5.01 -2.30 1.81
CA ARG A 15 4.48 -2.16 3.16
C ARG A 15 4.39 -3.52 3.86
N LEU A 16 3.85 -4.51 3.18
CA LEU A 16 3.72 -5.86 3.73
C LEU A 16 5.10 -6.46 4.03
N ALA A 17 6.06 -6.29 3.14
CA ALA A 17 7.42 -6.77 3.34
C ALA A 17 8.07 -6.14 4.58
N ILE A 18 7.85 -4.83 4.80
CA ILE A 18 8.36 -4.14 5.98
C ILE A 18 7.74 -4.72 7.26
N ILE A 19 6.43 -4.97 7.24
CA ILE A 19 5.72 -5.51 8.40
C ILE A 19 6.22 -6.92 8.75
N GLN A 20 6.57 -7.71 7.74
CA GLN A 20 7.04 -9.08 7.92
C GLN A 20 8.54 -9.18 8.20
N ASP A 21 9.28 -8.09 8.11
CA ASP A 21 10.72 -8.06 8.34
C ASP A 21 11.02 -8.01 9.83
N GLU A 22 11.38 -9.15 10.41
CA GLU A 22 11.66 -9.27 11.82
C GLU A 22 12.87 -8.46 12.27
N GLN A 23 13.88 -8.35 11.42
CA GLN A 23 15.07 -7.55 11.76
C GLN A 23 14.72 -6.07 11.82
N SER A 24 13.87 -5.60 10.91
CA SER A 24 13.40 -4.22 10.95
C SER A 24 12.66 -3.91 12.24
N ARG A 25 11.89 -4.88 12.75
CA ARG A 25 11.12 -4.71 13.97
C ARG A 25 11.99 -4.55 15.23
N ARG A 26 13.21 -5.07 15.19
CA ARG A 26 14.14 -4.97 16.33
C ARG A 26 14.59 -3.53 16.58
N ASP A 27 14.68 -2.74 15.51
CA ASP A 27 14.94 -1.31 15.61
C ASP A 27 13.62 -0.58 15.41
N VAL A 28 12.93 -0.29 16.51
CA VAL A 28 11.59 0.29 16.49
C VAL A 28 11.57 1.62 15.74
N ASP A 29 12.54 2.48 15.97
CA ASP A 29 12.57 3.81 15.34
C ASP A 29 12.72 3.70 13.83
N THR A 30 13.64 2.86 13.36
CA THR A 30 13.84 2.63 11.93
C THR A 30 12.61 1.98 11.31
N HIS A 31 12.01 1.01 11.99
CA HIS A 31 10.81 0.33 11.52
C HIS A 31 9.64 1.31 11.33
N LEU A 32 9.39 2.16 12.32
CA LEU A 32 8.34 3.17 12.25
C LEU A 32 8.60 4.18 11.14
N ALA A 33 9.86 4.59 10.96
CA ALA A 33 10.23 5.52 9.88
C ALA A 33 9.95 4.89 8.51
N ARG A 34 10.29 3.62 8.32
CA ARG A 34 10.02 2.91 7.07
C ARG A 34 8.52 2.78 6.81
N LEU A 35 7.74 2.41 7.83
CA LEU A 35 6.28 2.32 7.69
C LEU A 35 5.65 3.67 7.36
N ARG A 36 6.12 4.73 7.99
CA ARG A 36 5.63 6.08 7.72
C ARG A 36 5.92 6.47 6.28
N ALA A 37 7.15 6.24 5.81
CA ALA A 37 7.55 6.58 4.44
C ALA A 37 6.70 5.85 3.40
N VAL A 38 6.48 4.54 3.57
CA VAL A 38 5.68 3.77 2.62
C VAL A 38 4.20 4.15 2.71
N SER A 39 3.69 4.48 3.90
CA SER A 39 2.31 4.94 4.07
C SER A 39 2.07 6.26 3.35
N GLU A 40 2.99 7.20 3.45
CA GLU A 40 2.92 8.47 2.72
C GLU A 40 2.96 8.24 1.22
N LYS A 41 3.79 7.31 0.75
CA LYS A 41 3.86 6.94 -0.65
C LYS A 41 2.53 6.36 -1.13
N ILE A 42 1.91 5.48 -0.34
CA ILE A 42 0.60 4.91 -0.66
C ILE A 42 -0.45 6.00 -0.76
N GLU A 43 -0.48 6.94 0.17
CA GLU A 43 -1.44 8.04 0.15
C GLU A 43 -1.28 8.91 -1.09
N LYS A 44 -0.05 9.21 -1.49
CA LYS A 44 0.22 9.98 -2.70
C LYS A 44 -0.22 9.23 -3.96
N LEU A 45 0.06 7.94 -4.02
CA LEU A 45 -0.34 7.11 -5.16
C LEU A 45 -1.85 6.96 -5.22
N GLN A 46 -2.51 6.84 -4.08
CA GLN A 46 -3.97 6.81 -3.99
C GLN A 46 -4.58 8.09 -4.53
N ALA A 47 -4.02 9.25 -4.15
CA ALA A 47 -4.50 10.54 -4.61
C ALA A 47 -4.32 10.72 -6.12
N ALA A 48 -3.34 10.05 -6.72
CA ALA A 48 -3.07 10.11 -8.15
C ALA A 48 -3.88 9.11 -8.97
N LEU A 49 -4.66 8.23 -8.34
CA LEU A 49 -5.48 7.27 -9.05
C LEU A 49 -6.61 7.97 -9.82
N PRO A 50 -6.98 7.44 -11.02
CA PRO A 50 -8.12 7.97 -11.73
C PRO A 50 -9.42 7.72 -10.95
N ARG A 51 -10.44 8.54 -11.23
CA ARG A 51 -11.74 8.40 -10.55
C ARG A 51 -12.45 7.10 -10.91
N ALA A 52 -12.12 6.53 -12.06
CA ALA A 52 -12.78 5.34 -12.60
C ALA A 52 -12.12 4.03 -12.14
N ILE A 53 -11.59 3.99 -10.91
CA ILE A 53 -11.08 2.74 -10.34
C ILE A 53 -12.25 1.88 -9.85
N ASP A 54 -11.98 0.58 -9.67
CA ASP A 54 -12.98 -0.35 -9.13
C ASP A 54 -13.50 0.17 -7.78
N PRO A 55 -14.84 0.24 -7.60
CA PRO A 55 -15.41 0.73 -6.34
C PRO A 55 -14.96 -0.07 -5.11
N GLN A 56 -14.70 -1.36 -5.27
CA GLN A 56 -14.25 -2.19 -4.15
C GLN A 56 -12.82 -1.82 -3.74
N LEU A 57 -11.95 -1.57 -4.71
CA LEU A 57 -10.60 -1.10 -4.43
C LEU A 57 -10.64 0.25 -3.74
N ALA A 58 -11.45 1.18 -4.25
CA ALA A 58 -11.62 2.50 -3.63
C ALA A 58 -12.09 2.38 -2.18
N HIS A 59 -13.01 1.47 -1.92
CA HIS A 59 -13.54 1.20 -0.57
C HIS A 59 -12.43 0.73 0.37
N TYR A 60 -11.62 -0.24 -0.05
CA TYR A 60 -10.51 -0.74 0.76
C TYR A 60 -9.50 0.36 1.06
N LEU A 61 -9.14 1.17 0.08
CA LEU A 61 -8.17 2.26 0.25
C LEU A 61 -8.71 3.34 1.18
N GLN A 62 -9.99 3.69 1.05
CA GLN A 62 -10.64 4.69 1.89
C GLN A 62 -10.66 4.26 3.35
N ARG A 63 -10.84 2.98 3.61
CA ARG A 63 -10.85 2.42 4.96
C ARG A 63 -9.46 2.04 5.44
N LYS A 64 -8.43 2.29 4.65
CA LYS A 64 -7.04 1.92 4.93
C LYS A 64 -6.86 0.41 5.17
N SER A 65 -7.69 -0.38 4.51
CA SER A 65 -7.59 -1.85 4.53
C SER A 65 -6.57 -2.28 3.47
N TYR A 66 -5.31 -1.97 3.71
CA TYR A 66 -4.26 -2.14 2.71
C TYR A 66 -4.01 -3.61 2.36
N ASP A 67 -4.14 -4.51 3.32
CA ASP A 67 -3.98 -5.94 3.04
C ASP A 67 -5.05 -6.44 2.08
N LYS A 68 -6.29 -6.00 2.27
CA LYS A 68 -7.39 -6.36 1.38
C LYS A 68 -7.24 -5.70 0.01
N ALA A 69 -6.76 -4.47 -0.03
CA ALA A 69 -6.50 -3.78 -1.28
C ALA A 69 -5.42 -4.51 -2.10
N LEU A 70 -4.35 -4.95 -1.44
CA LEU A 70 -3.30 -5.72 -2.11
C LEU A 70 -3.82 -7.04 -2.63
N GLU A 71 -4.55 -7.78 -1.81
CA GLU A 71 -5.17 -9.05 -2.21
C GLU A 71 -6.07 -8.86 -3.42
N PHE A 72 -6.89 -7.82 -3.43
CA PHE A 72 -7.73 -7.49 -4.58
C PHE A 72 -6.90 -7.28 -5.84
N LEU A 73 -5.83 -6.50 -5.75
CA LEU A 73 -4.97 -6.21 -6.90
C LEU A 73 -4.20 -7.42 -7.39
N GLU A 74 -3.84 -8.33 -6.51
CA GLU A 74 -3.12 -9.56 -6.89
C GLU A 74 -4.04 -10.57 -7.59
N ASN A 75 -5.33 -10.50 -7.37
CA ASN A 75 -6.31 -11.43 -7.93
C ASN A 75 -7.04 -10.89 -9.17
N VAL A 76 -6.64 -9.74 -9.66
CA VAL A 76 -7.23 -9.12 -10.85
C VAL A 76 -6.55 -9.58 -12.11
#